data_2a8d1bcc5a1bffad03d7b6ac71c4c046
#
_entry.id   2a8d1bcc5a1bffad03d7b6ac71c4c046
#
_cell.length_a   1.000
_cell.length_b   1.000
_cell.length_c   1.000
_cell.angle_alpha   90.00
_cell.angle_beta   90.00
_cell.angle_gamma   90.00
#
_symmetry.space_group_name_H-M   'P 1'
#
loop_
_entity.id
_entity.type
_entity.pdbx_description
1 polymer ?
#
loop_
_entity_poly.entity_id
_entity_poly.type
_entity_poly.pdbx_seq_one_letter_code
_entity_poly.pdbx_strand_id
1 'polypeptide(L)'
;VALFAWVGCLSLTPIQAMHKVELKPSGAAGEYQADPIDGSVAYVHEGLRLKVQHMTTEQLDAQVPGEENPFVFRQIDYDQGYVPQRFTVFQVTLSNPTFDKVLAEPDHVYLVTDRGKILRPYALTRADASGDPRNFETYWLSRGVQSGNAQKIYLERMAVLRGSIYQPNSFVFKGNSYAGKMAFDPLPVDTKEVVLHIDHLVLEFGIYDVPKMETDLEFPFAVDSQIVEKIVGQTAGQNVGGGPAEN
;
A
#
# COMPACT_ATOMS: atom_id res chain seq x y z
N VAL A 1 -48.24 -7.71 43.36
CA VAL A 1 -47.66 -8.26 42.11
C VAL A 1 -46.83 -7.15 41.51
N ALA A 2 -45.49 -7.22 41.64
CA ALA A 2 -44.56 -6.22 41.07
C ALA A 2 -44.05 -6.79 39.75
N LEU A 3 -44.37 -6.14 38.62
CA LEU A 3 -43.82 -6.42 37.30
C LEU A 3 -42.42 -5.75 37.22
N PHE A 4 -41.36 -6.55 37.21
CA PHE A 4 -40.04 -6.11 36.82
C PHE A 4 -39.96 -6.12 35.27
N ALA A 5 -39.98 -4.92 34.67
CA ALA A 5 -39.64 -4.76 33.26
C ALA A 5 -38.14 -4.86 33.09
N TRP A 6 -37.63 -5.94 32.48
CA TRP A 6 -36.25 -6.06 32.01
C TRP A 6 -36.10 -5.17 30.78
N VAL A 7 -35.49 -4.01 30.97
CA VAL A 7 -34.96 -3.21 29.84
C VAL A 7 -33.67 -3.86 29.42
N GLY A 8 -33.71 -4.69 28.41
CA GLY A 8 -32.52 -5.21 27.74
C GLY A 8 -31.81 -4.06 27.06
N CYS A 9 -30.66 -3.67 27.58
CA CYS A 9 -29.71 -2.81 26.83
C CYS A 9 -29.29 -3.59 25.59
N LEU A 10 -29.87 -3.29 24.44
CA LEU A 10 -29.32 -3.65 23.14
C LEU A 10 -28.00 -2.89 23.02
N SER A 11 -26.87 -3.57 23.23
CA SER A 11 -25.57 -3.03 22.88
C SER A 11 -25.52 -2.90 21.36
N LEU A 12 -25.79 -1.69 20.86
CA LEU A 12 -25.58 -1.35 19.46
C LEU A 12 -24.07 -1.42 19.23
N THR A 13 -23.60 -2.51 18.65
CA THR A 13 -22.24 -2.58 18.12
C THR A 13 -22.11 -1.50 17.04
N PRO A 14 -21.17 -0.55 17.15
CA PRO A 14 -21.06 0.51 16.19
C PRO A 14 -20.71 -0.08 14.81
N ILE A 15 -21.54 0.20 13.84
CA ILE A 15 -21.27 -0.08 12.42
C ILE A 15 -20.40 1.05 11.92
N GLN A 16 -19.24 0.70 11.36
CA GLN A 16 -18.33 1.68 10.78
C GLN A 16 -18.23 1.43 9.27
N ALA A 17 -18.68 2.39 8.48
CA ALA A 17 -18.49 2.36 7.04
C ALA A 17 -17.03 2.65 6.69
N MET A 18 -16.46 1.91 5.75
CA MET A 18 -15.09 2.06 5.29
C MET A 18 -15.05 2.13 3.76
N HIS A 19 -14.24 3.02 3.24
CA HIS A 19 -13.94 3.07 1.82
C HIS A 19 -12.88 1.99 1.52
N LYS A 20 -13.26 1.03 0.69
CA LYS A 20 -12.38 -0.05 0.23
C LYS A 20 -12.06 0.16 -1.23
N VAL A 21 -10.78 0.16 -1.56
CA VAL A 21 -10.28 0.22 -2.94
C VAL A 21 -9.45 -1.03 -3.20
N GLU A 22 -9.76 -1.71 -4.27
CA GLU A 22 -9.03 -2.87 -4.76
C GLU A 22 -8.60 -2.62 -6.20
N LEU A 23 -7.33 -2.84 -6.51
CA LEU A 23 -6.78 -2.69 -7.84
C LEU A 23 -6.49 -4.07 -8.43
N LYS A 24 -7.05 -4.34 -9.61
CA LYS A 24 -6.87 -5.60 -10.34
C LYS A 24 -6.06 -5.34 -11.60
N PRO A 25 -4.96 -6.09 -11.85
CA PRO A 25 -4.20 -5.95 -13.08
C PRO A 25 -5.09 -6.05 -14.31
N SER A 26 -4.90 -5.16 -15.27
CA SER A 26 -5.60 -5.17 -16.55
C SER A 26 -4.58 -5.13 -17.69
N GLY A 27 -4.85 -5.87 -18.80
CA GLY A 27 -4.04 -5.78 -20.00
C GLY A 27 -2.66 -6.45 -19.96
N ALA A 28 -2.42 -7.41 -19.07
CA ALA A 28 -1.17 -8.17 -19.06
C ALA A 28 -0.98 -8.97 -20.37
N ALA A 29 0.09 -8.67 -21.11
CA ALA A 29 0.46 -9.34 -22.35
C ALA A 29 1.99 -9.24 -22.58
N GLY A 30 2.54 -10.17 -23.36
CA GLY A 30 3.97 -10.16 -23.71
C GLY A 30 4.87 -10.42 -22.49
N GLU A 31 5.70 -9.44 -22.15
CA GLU A 31 6.63 -9.49 -21.01
C GLU A 31 5.94 -9.32 -19.65
N TYR A 32 4.63 -9.03 -19.62
CA TYR A 32 3.83 -8.84 -18.42
C TYR A 32 3.05 -10.10 -18.06
N GLN A 33 3.18 -10.55 -16.83
CA GLN A 33 2.54 -11.74 -16.28
C GLN A 33 1.69 -11.37 -15.07
N ALA A 34 0.37 -11.49 -15.19
CA ALA A 34 -0.54 -11.30 -14.07
C ALA A 34 -0.67 -12.60 -13.25
N ASP A 35 -0.65 -12.47 -11.92
CA ASP A 35 -0.96 -13.56 -11.00
C ASP A 35 -2.38 -13.36 -10.45
N PRO A 36 -3.35 -14.21 -10.83
CA PRO A 36 -4.72 -14.08 -10.38
C PRO A 36 -4.93 -14.41 -8.89
N ILE A 37 -3.95 -15.05 -8.24
CA ILE A 37 -4.07 -15.48 -6.84
C ILE A 37 -3.80 -14.31 -5.90
N ASP A 38 -2.72 -13.57 -6.14
CA ASP A 38 -2.33 -12.45 -5.28
C ASP A 38 -2.60 -11.06 -5.88
N GLY A 39 -3.17 -11.03 -7.09
CA GLY A 39 -3.50 -9.77 -7.79
C GLY A 39 -2.28 -8.96 -8.21
N SER A 40 -1.11 -9.58 -8.31
CA SER A 40 0.10 -8.91 -8.75
C SER A 40 0.28 -9.01 -10.28
N VAL A 41 1.11 -8.13 -10.79
CA VAL A 41 1.63 -8.20 -12.17
C VAL A 41 3.14 -8.06 -12.14
N ALA A 42 3.83 -8.85 -12.96
CA ALA A 42 5.27 -8.82 -13.08
C ALA A 42 5.69 -8.56 -14.53
N TYR A 43 6.63 -7.64 -14.71
CA TYR A 43 7.44 -7.53 -15.91
C TYR A 43 8.59 -8.54 -15.83
N VAL A 44 8.82 -9.28 -16.92
CA VAL A 44 9.87 -10.30 -16.99
C VAL A 44 10.68 -10.10 -18.26
N HIS A 45 11.97 -9.82 -18.11
CA HIS A 45 12.90 -9.60 -19.22
C HIS A 45 14.24 -10.26 -18.92
N GLU A 46 14.71 -11.17 -19.77
CA GLU A 46 15.99 -11.89 -19.62
C GLU A 46 16.26 -12.46 -18.20
N GLY A 47 15.19 -12.92 -17.52
CA GLY A 47 15.24 -13.44 -16.16
C GLY A 47 15.05 -12.39 -15.06
N LEU A 48 15.29 -11.10 -15.34
CA LEU A 48 14.89 -10.02 -14.44
C LEU A 48 13.38 -10.08 -14.23
N ARG A 49 12.94 -9.88 -12.98
CA ARG A 49 11.52 -9.83 -12.63
C ARG A 49 11.24 -8.61 -11.75
N LEU A 50 10.42 -7.70 -12.25
CA LEU A 50 9.87 -6.60 -11.45
C LEU A 50 8.39 -6.88 -11.21
N LYS A 51 8.04 -7.21 -9.97
CA LYS A 51 6.68 -7.54 -9.54
C LYS A 51 6.06 -6.35 -8.81
N VAL A 52 4.83 -6.02 -9.18
CA VAL A 52 4.02 -4.96 -8.57
C VAL A 52 2.72 -5.56 -8.05
N GLN A 53 2.38 -5.28 -6.79
CA GLN A 53 1.16 -5.76 -6.15
C GLN A 53 0.50 -4.60 -5.39
N HIS A 54 -0.76 -4.33 -5.68
CA HIS A 54 -1.55 -3.44 -4.83
C HIS A 54 -1.81 -4.08 -3.46
N MET A 55 -1.60 -3.32 -2.40
CA MET A 55 -1.80 -3.77 -1.03
C MET A 55 -3.14 -3.26 -0.49
N THR A 56 -4.05 -4.17 -0.19
CA THR A 56 -5.31 -3.81 0.45
C THR A 56 -5.10 -3.41 1.92
N THR A 57 -6.08 -2.71 2.49
CA THR A 57 -6.06 -2.34 3.91
C THR A 57 -5.89 -3.55 4.81
N GLU A 58 -6.55 -4.67 4.49
CA GLU A 58 -6.46 -5.91 5.24
C GLU A 58 -5.06 -6.53 5.19
N GLN A 59 -4.41 -6.49 4.03
CA GLN A 59 -3.03 -6.97 3.86
C GLN A 59 -2.03 -6.10 4.61
N LEU A 60 -2.23 -4.78 4.60
CA LEU A 60 -1.39 -3.84 5.35
C LEU A 60 -1.56 -4.02 6.87
N ASP A 61 -2.79 -4.23 7.33
CA ASP A 61 -3.09 -4.50 8.74
C ASP A 61 -2.54 -5.85 9.22
N ALA A 62 -2.56 -6.86 8.36
CA ALA A 62 -1.97 -8.18 8.69
C ALA A 62 -0.45 -8.11 8.87
N GLN A 63 0.23 -7.20 8.16
CA GLN A 63 1.68 -7.00 8.29
C GLN A 63 2.05 -6.17 9.53
N VAL A 64 1.28 -5.13 9.83
CA VAL A 64 1.50 -4.23 10.97
C VAL A 64 0.13 -3.93 11.60
N PRO A 65 -0.29 -4.71 12.60
CA PRO A 65 -1.57 -4.48 13.27
C PRO A 65 -1.49 -3.25 14.19
N GLY A 66 -2.62 -2.55 14.34
CA GLY A 66 -2.74 -1.50 15.33
C GLY A 66 -2.52 -0.07 14.81
N GLU A 67 -2.32 0.84 15.76
CA GLU A 67 -2.16 2.27 15.49
C GLU A 67 -0.77 2.63 14.93
N GLU A 68 0.19 1.74 15.06
CA GLU A 68 1.56 1.86 14.56
C GLU A 68 1.64 1.67 13.04
N ASN A 69 0.56 1.18 12.42
CA ASN A 69 0.50 1.04 10.97
C ASN A 69 0.51 2.42 10.30
N PRO A 70 1.58 2.76 9.54
CA PRO A 70 1.67 4.08 8.93
C PRO A 70 0.83 4.23 7.65
N PHE A 71 0.32 3.12 7.11
CA PHE A 71 -0.44 3.12 5.84
C PHE A 71 -1.94 3.08 6.05
N VAL A 72 -2.40 2.65 7.24
CA VAL A 72 -3.81 2.51 7.58
C VAL A 72 -4.19 3.49 8.66
N PHE A 73 -5.22 4.28 8.39
CA PHE A 73 -5.74 5.27 9.30
C PHE A 73 -7.24 5.05 9.49
N ARG A 74 -7.67 4.86 10.75
CA ARG A 74 -9.04 4.44 11.07
C ARG A 74 -9.93 5.56 11.60
N GLN A 75 -9.59 6.81 11.32
CA GLN A 75 -10.40 7.94 11.74
C GLN A 75 -11.53 8.18 10.74
N ILE A 76 -12.75 8.27 11.25
CA ILE A 76 -13.92 8.62 10.46
C ILE A 76 -13.74 10.05 9.93
N ASP A 77 -14.04 10.21 8.67
CA ASP A 77 -14.28 11.52 8.08
C ASP A 77 -15.75 11.86 8.32
N TYR A 78 -16.00 12.82 9.19
CA TYR A 78 -17.36 13.17 9.61
C TYR A 78 -18.17 13.83 8.48
N ASP A 79 -17.50 14.45 7.52
CA ASP A 79 -18.19 15.06 6.36
C ASP A 79 -18.64 14.00 5.36
N GLN A 80 -17.88 12.92 5.24
CA GLN A 80 -18.16 11.81 4.33
C GLN A 80 -18.94 10.65 5.00
N GLY A 81 -18.92 10.57 6.33
CA GLY A 81 -19.62 9.53 7.10
C GLY A 81 -18.98 8.14 7.05
N TYR A 82 -17.75 8.01 6.53
CA TYR A 82 -17.00 6.76 6.49
C TYR A 82 -15.51 6.97 6.78
N VAL A 83 -14.78 5.87 6.99
CA VAL A 83 -13.31 5.89 7.09
C VAL A 83 -12.72 5.84 5.68
N PRO A 84 -12.11 6.94 5.19
CA PRO A 84 -11.50 6.96 3.87
C PRO A 84 -10.18 6.19 3.86
N GLN A 85 -9.86 5.58 2.72
CA GLN A 85 -8.51 5.09 2.47
C GLN A 85 -7.56 6.30 2.38
N ARG A 86 -6.42 6.23 3.08
CA ARG A 86 -5.49 7.37 3.18
C ARG A 86 -4.33 7.29 2.19
N PHE A 87 -3.98 6.09 1.76
CA PHE A 87 -2.91 5.85 0.80
C PHE A 87 -3.32 4.75 -0.18
N THR A 88 -2.88 4.90 -1.41
CA THR A 88 -2.81 3.79 -2.37
C THR A 88 -1.42 3.21 -2.29
N VAL A 89 -1.28 1.95 -1.88
CA VAL A 89 0.02 1.34 -1.57
C VAL A 89 0.30 0.18 -2.50
N PHE A 90 1.50 0.19 -3.09
CA PHE A 90 2.01 -0.93 -3.87
C PHE A 90 3.23 -1.55 -3.18
N GLN A 91 3.28 -2.88 -3.15
CA GLN A 91 4.51 -3.62 -2.90
C GLN A 91 5.23 -3.78 -4.25
N VAL A 92 6.46 -3.30 -4.34
CA VAL A 92 7.32 -3.47 -5.50
C VAL A 92 8.45 -4.41 -5.13
N THR A 93 8.69 -5.43 -5.95
CA THR A 93 9.78 -6.40 -5.74
C THR A 93 10.57 -6.53 -7.03
N LEU A 94 11.86 -6.24 -6.96
CA LEU A 94 12.81 -6.35 -8.06
C LEU A 94 13.76 -7.52 -7.77
N SER A 95 13.74 -8.55 -8.63
CA SER A 95 14.61 -9.73 -8.56
C SER A 95 15.52 -9.77 -9.77
N ASN A 96 16.83 -9.78 -9.54
CA ASN A 96 17.85 -9.69 -10.58
C ASN A 96 18.76 -10.92 -10.62
N PRO A 97 18.42 -12.00 -11.34
CA PRO A 97 19.29 -13.15 -11.49
C PRO A 97 20.40 -12.98 -12.55
N THR A 98 20.29 -12.03 -13.47
CA THR A 98 21.07 -12.01 -14.72
C THR A 98 21.98 -10.80 -14.88
N PHE A 99 21.47 -9.58 -14.66
CA PHE A 99 22.22 -8.34 -14.87
C PHE A 99 23.21 -8.09 -13.72
N ASP A 100 24.36 -7.47 -13.99
CA ASP A 100 25.35 -7.18 -12.95
C ASP A 100 24.75 -6.36 -11.80
N LYS A 101 24.02 -5.32 -12.13
CA LYS A 101 23.17 -4.55 -11.22
C LYS A 101 22.06 -3.84 -11.98
N VAL A 102 20.94 -3.62 -11.30
CA VAL A 102 19.76 -2.91 -11.83
C VAL A 102 19.30 -1.86 -10.80
N LEU A 103 18.58 -0.86 -11.25
CA LEU A 103 18.08 0.22 -10.40
C LEU A 103 16.70 0.69 -10.86
N ALA A 104 15.75 0.72 -9.92
CA ALA A 104 14.47 1.42 -10.08
C ALA A 104 14.44 2.56 -9.05
N GLU A 105 14.37 3.80 -9.50
CA GLU A 105 14.33 4.95 -8.61
C GLU A 105 12.89 5.36 -8.28
N PRO A 106 12.52 5.52 -6.99
CA PRO A 106 11.18 5.95 -6.60
C PRO A 106 10.75 7.29 -7.20
N ASP A 107 11.70 8.19 -7.45
CA ASP A 107 11.44 9.51 -8.03
C ASP A 107 10.95 9.44 -9.49
N HIS A 108 11.23 8.34 -10.17
CA HIS A 108 10.77 8.06 -11.53
C HIS A 108 9.48 7.22 -11.56
N VAL A 109 8.85 7.00 -10.39
CA VAL A 109 7.60 6.25 -10.28
C VAL A 109 6.43 7.20 -10.05
N TYR A 110 5.32 6.97 -10.75
CA TYR A 110 4.10 7.74 -10.57
C TYR A 110 2.87 6.95 -11.02
N LEU A 111 1.70 7.33 -10.49
CA LEU A 111 0.41 6.83 -10.94
C LEU A 111 -0.28 7.87 -11.83
N VAL A 112 -0.90 7.40 -12.90
CA VAL A 112 -1.76 8.23 -13.77
C VAL A 112 -3.18 7.67 -13.72
N THR A 113 -4.16 8.48 -13.33
CA THR A 113 -5.57 8.08 -13.32
C THR A 113 -6.17 8.23 -14.72
N ASP A 114 -7.32 7.58 -14.98
CA ASP A 114 -8.13 7.72 -16.19
C ASP A 114 -8.51 9.17 -16.55
N ARG A 115 -8.39 10.10 -15.58
CA ARG A 115 -8.60 11.54 -15.77
C ARG A 115 -7.32 12.34 -15.94
N GLY A 116 -6.18 11.69 -16.07
CA GLY A 116 -4.88 12.33 -16.25
C GLY A 116 -4.29 12.95 -14.99
N LYS A 117 -4.85 12.65 -13.79
CA LYS A 117 -4.23 13.09 -12.53
C LYS A 117 -2.98 12.26 -12.27
N ILE A 118 -1.86 12.94 -12.02
CA ILE A 118 -0.58 12.31 -11.67
C ILE A 118 -0.41 12.33 -10.15
N LEU A 119 -0.12 11.17 -9.57
CA LEU A 119 0.20 10.99 -8.16
C LEU A 119 1.63 10.45 -8.05
N ARG A 120 2.46 11.08 -7.22
CA ARG A 120 3.84 10.65 -6.95
C ARG A 120 3.93 9.94 -5.60
N PRO A 121 4.88 9.02 -5.40
CA PRO A 121 5.04 8.32 -4.14
C PRO A 121 5.53 9.26 -3.03
N TYR A 122 5.19 8.92 -1.80
CA TYR A 122 5.71 9.58 -0.62
C TYR A 122 7.15 9.16 -0.34
N ALA A 123 8.05 10.12 -0.20
CA ALA A 123 9.38 9.88 0.36
C ALA A 123 9.32 9.60 1.88
N LEU A 124 10.37 9.04 2.46
CA LEU A 124 10.43 8.81 3.90
C LEU A 124 10.50 10.12 4.68
N THR A 125 11.49 10.95 4.36
CA THR A 125 11.77 12.22 5.02
C THR A 125 11.78 13.37 4.03
N ARG A 126 11.79 14.58 4.55
CA ARG A 126 11.92 15.77 3.71
C ARG A 126 13.25 15.81 2.96
N ALA A 127 14.31 15.26 3.53
CA ALA A 127 15.62 15.22 2.91
C ALA A 127 15.66 14.27 1.69
N ASP A 128 14.83 13.23 1.73
CA ASP A 128 14.74 12.23 0.65
C ASP A 128 13.75 12.65 -0.45
N ALA A 129 12.96 13.73 -0.22
CA ALA A 129 11.96 14.22 -1.16
C ALA A 129 12.62 15.03 -2.28
N SER A 130 12.90 14.39 -3.41
CA SER A 130 13.51 15.03 -4.58
C SER A 130 12.46 15.88 -5.32
N GLY A 131 12.46 17.19 -5.05
CA GLY A 131 11.60 18.16 -5.74
C GLY A 131 10.09 18.09 -5.38
N ASP A 132 9.63 17.08 -4.66
CA ASP A 132 8.26 16.94 -4.17
C ASP A 132 8.23 17.10 -2.64
N PRO A 133 7.39 18.01 -2.08
CA PRO A 133 7.29 18.19 -0.62
C PRO A 133 6.60 17.03 0.10
N ARG A 134 6.04 16.06 -0.63
CA ARG A 134 5.31 14.92 -0.04
C ARG A 134 6.28 13.94 0.59
N ASN A 135 6.18 13.80 1.90
CA ASN A 135 6.95 12.83 2.66
C ASN A 135 6.19 12.43 3.94
N PHE A 136 6.46 11.23 4.43
CA PHE A 136 5.80 10.67 5.60
C PHE A 136 6.13 11.43 6.89
N GLU A 137 7.35 11.93 7.03
CA GLU A 137 7.74 12.72 8.20
C GLU A 137 6.82 13.93 8.36
N THR A 138 6.71 14.79 7.33
CA THR A 138 5.82 15.95 7.33
C THR A 138 4.36 15.55 7.47
N TYR A 139 3.95 14.47 6.77
CA TYR A 139 2.58 13.95 6.84
C TYR A 139 2.16 13.61 8.27
N TRP A 140 2.99 12.90 9.02
CA TRP A 140 2.67 12.50 10.39
C TRP A 140 2.87 13.62 11.40
N LEU A 141 3.91 14.47 11.24
CA LEU A 141 4.14 15.61 12.12
C LEU A 141 2.97 16.62 12.08
N SER A 142 2.37 16.86 10.92
CA SER A 142 1.24 17.78 10.78
C SER A 142 -0.04 17.31 11.50
N ARG A 143 -0.11 16.05 11.92
CA ARG A 143 -1.25 15.45 12.63
C ARG A 143 -1.14 15.47 14.14
N GLY A 144 -0.16 16.17 14.67
CA GLY A 144 0.03 16.40 16.10
C GLY A 144 0.81 15.29 16.80
N VAL A 145 2.09 15.56 17.05
CA VAL A 145 3.04 14.61 17.67
C VAL A 145 3.69 15.25 18.91
N GLN A 146 2.96 16.08 19.63
CA GLN A 146 3.58 17.03 20.56
C GLN A 146 4.12 16.40 21.84
N SER A 147 3.58 15.28 22.34
CA SER A 147 4.09 14.60 23.54
C SER A 147 3.39 13.27 23.84
N GLY A 148 3.95 12.48 24.76
CA GLY A 148 3.31 11.29 25.33
C GLY A 148 3.09 10.17 24.32
N ASN A 149 1.90 9.58 24.32
CA ASN A 149 1.58 8.42 23.47
C ASN A 149 1.62 8.74 21.97
N ALA A 150 1.22 9.94 21.58
CA ALA A 150 1.24 10.37 20.17
C ALA A 150 2.68 10.40 19.61
N GLN A 151 3.65 10.85 20.40
CA GLN A 151 5.06 10.82 20.02
C GLN A 151 5.58 9.39 19.87
N LYS A 152 5.21 8.50 20.79
CA LYS A 152 5.59 7.09 20.72
C LYS A 152 5.05 6.45 19.42
N ILE A 153 3.77 6.59 19.14
CA ILE A 153 3.14 6.08 17.93
C ILE A 153 3.81 6.64 16.66
N TYR A 154 4.13 7.93 16.65
CA TYR A 154 4.86 8.53 15.53
C TYR A 154 6.22 7.86 15.30
N LEU A 155 7.01 7.67 16.35
CA LEU A 155 8.32 7.02 16.24
C LEU A 155 8.22 5.59 15.74
N GLU A 156 7.21 4.84 16.20
CA GLU A 156 6.92 3.48 15.76
C GLU A 156 6.51 3.45 14.29
N ARG A 157 5.63 4.36 13.85
CA ARG A 157 5.27 4.52 12.41
C ARG A 157 6.49 4.82 11.56
N MET A 158 7.34 5.75 11.99
CA MET A 158 8.56 6.08 11.23
C MET A 158 9.56 4.91 11.20
N ALA A 159 9.61 4.08 12.26
CA ALA A 159 10.43 2.87 12.27
C ALA A 159 9.91 1.83 11.25
N VAL A 160 8.59 1.60 11.20
CA VAL A 160 7.95 0.73 10.20
C VAL A 160 8.21 1.23 8.78
N LEU A 161 8.06 2.54 8.54
CA LEU A 161 8.33 3.14 7.23
C LEU A 161 9.76 2.93 6.78
N ARG A 162 10.75 3.19 7.65
CA ARG A 162 12.17 2.97 7.33
C ARG A 162 12.48 1.54 6.90
N GLY A 163 11.79 0.56 7.49
CA GLY A 163 12.00 -0.85 7.16
C GLY A 163 11.13 -1.36 6.00
N SER A 164 10.17 -0.60 5.50
CA SER A 164 9.18 -1.12 4.56
C SER A 164 9.01 -0.33 3.27
N ILE A 165 9.34 0.97 3.22
CA ILE A 165 9.21 1.72 1.95
C ILE A 165 10.39 1.42 1.02
N TYR A 166 10.13 1.55 -0.28
CA TYR A 166 11.16 1.41 -1.31
C TYR A 166 12.11 2.60 -1.22
N GLN A 167 13.40 2.33 -0.95
CA GLN A 167 14.40 3.36 -0.73
C GLN A 167 15.04 3.81 -2.05
N PRO A 168 15.37 5.09 -2.22
CA PRO A 168 16.15 5.56 -3.36
C PRO A 168 17.57 4.95 -3.37
N ASN A 169 18.20 4.92 -4.53
CA ASN A 169 19.55 4.37 -4.74
C ASN A 169 19.70 2.89 -4.32
N SER A 170 18.61 2.12 -4.35
CA SER A 170 18.62 0.71 -3.98
C SER A 170 19.04 -0.16 -5.16
N PHE A 171 20.36 -0.24 -5.43
CA PHE A 171 20.91 -1.12 -6.45
C PHE A 171 20.66 -2.59 -6.10
N VAL A 172 20.11 -3.35 -7.07
CA VAL A 172 19.91 -4.79 -6.94
C VAL A 172 20.96 -5.51 -7.78
N PHE A 173 21.96 -6.06 -7.11
CA PHE A 173 23.06 -6.81 -7.74
C PHE A 173 22.58 -8.19 -8.18
N LYS A 174 23.34 -8.77 -9.12
CA LYS A 174 23.08 -10.11 -9.65
C LYS A 174 22.90 -11.16 -8.55
N GLY A 175 21.84 -11.95 -8.69
CA GLY A 175 21.46 -12.98 -7.72
C GLY A 175 20.67 -12.47 -6.52
N ASN A 176 20.46 -11.16 -6.38
CA ASN A 176 19.73 -10.57 -5.27
C ASN A 176 18.32 -10.13 -5.66
N SER A 177 17.52 -9.86 -4.62
CA SER A 177 16.22 -9.25 -4.74
C SER A 177 16.09 -8.11 -3.73
N TYR A 178 15.32 -7.09 -4.08
CA TYR A 178 14.96 -6.00 -3.20
C TYR A 178 13.45 -5.76 -3.27
N ALA A 179 12.84 -5.49 -2.12
CA ALA A 179 11.41 -5.23 -2.05
C ALA A 179 11.12 -4.06 -1.11
N GLY A 180 10.16 -3.23 -1.50
CA GLY A 180 9.70 -2.13 -0.67
C GLY A 180 8.31 -1.66 -1.08
N LYS A 181 7.69 -0.86 -0.23
CA LYS A 181 6.38 -0.27 -0.50
C LYS A 181 6.53 1.12 -1.10
N MET A 182 5.67 1.42 -2.06
CA MET A 182 5.47 2.76 -2.60
C MET A 182 4.04 3.19 -2.27
N ALA A 183 3.89 4.28 -1.55
CA ALA A 183 2.59 4.80 -1.13
C ALA A 183 2.32 6.14 -1.80
N PHE A 184 1.12 6.29 -2.32
CA PHE A 184 0.63 7.46 -3.03
C PHE A 184 -0.57 8.05 -2.30
N ASP A 185 -0.95 9.27 -2.65
CA ASP A 185 -2.24 9.82 -2.24
C ASP A 185 -3.39 8.86 -2.59
N PRO A 186 -4.51 8.90 -1.86
CA PRO A 186 -5.67 8.09 -2.20
C PRO A 186 -6.17 8.42 -3.60
N LEU A 187 -6.62 7.39 -4.31
CA LEU A 187 -7.27 7.59 -5.60
C LEU A 187 -8.57 8.40 -5.43
N PRO A 188 -8.89 9.32 -6.37
CA PRO A 188 -10.21 9.92 -6.44
C PRO A 188 -11.30 8.84 -6.48
N VAL A 189 -12.42 9.07 -5.79
CA VAL A 189 -13.51 8.08 -5.59
C VAL A 189 -14.09 7.54 -6.90
N ASP A 190 -14.05 8.35 -7.94
CA ASP A 190 -14.61 8.05 -9.25
C ASP A 190 -13.58 7.54 -10.28
N THR A 191 -12.36 7.23 -9.84
CA THR A 191 -11.32 6.62 -10.68
C THR A 191 -11.71 5.19 -11.02
N LYS A 192 -11.66 4.84 -12.31
CA LYS A 192 -11.97 3.50 -12.81
C LYS A 192 -10.74 2.73 -13.26
N GLU A 193 -9.73 3.45 -13.70
CA GLU A 193 -8.47 2.88 -14.16
C GLU A 193 -7.31 3.73 -13.66
N VAL A 194 -6.20 3.08 -13.38
CA VAL A 194 -4.94 3.73 -13.02
C VAL A 194 -3.79 2.95 -13.64
N VAL A 195 -2.78 3.68 -14.10
CA VAL A 195 -1.54 3.09 -14.61
C VAL A 195 -0.40 3.49 -13.68
N LEU A 196 0.33 2.49 -13.17
CA LEU A 196 1.58 2.72 -12.47
C LEU A 196 2.70 2.75 -13.50
N HIS A 197 3.38 3.89 -13.62
CA HIS A 197 4.57 4.07 -14.44
C HIS A 197 5.82 3.89 -13.59
N ILE A 198 6.79 3.20 -14.12
CA ILE A 198 8.16 3.09 -13.59
C ILE A 198 9.08 3.44 -14.75
N ASP A 199 9.45 4.72 -14.83
CA ASP A 199 10.32 5.22 -15.88
C ASP A 199 11.79 5.00 -15.52
N HIS A 200 12.65 4.91 -16.52
CA HIS A 200 14.08 4.77 -16.36
C HIS A 200 14.53 3.61 -15.46
N LEU A 201 13.85 2.43 -15.57
CA LEU A 201 14.42 1.22 -14.97
C LEU A 201 15.76 0.92 -15.63
N VAL A 202 16.85 1.12 -14.89
CA VAL A 202 18.22 0.94 -15.42
C VAL A 202 18.57 -0.54 -15.37
N LEU A 203 18.85 -1.12 -16.53
CA LEU A 203 19.21 -2.54 -16.70
C LEU A 203 20.71 -2.74 -16.84
N GLU A 204 21.43 -1.77 -17.45
CA GLU A 204 22.87 -1.78 -17.59
C GLU A 204 23.48 -0.43 -17.23
N PHE A 205 24.66 -0.49 -16.63
CA PHE A 205 25.47 0.68 -16.30
C PHE A 205 26.77 0.69 -17.10
N GLY A 206 27.17 1.85 -17.54
CA GLY A 206 28.47 2.11 -18.13
C GLY A 206 29.51 2.49 -17.09
N ILE A 207 30.59 3.14 -17.57
CA ILE A 207 31.66 3.67 -16.72
C ILE A 207 31.10 4.76 -15.80
N TYR A 208 31.52 4.79 -14.53
CA TYR A 208 31.10 5.74 -13.50
C TYR A 208 29.59 5.68 -13.17
N ASP A 209 28.99 4.48 -13.28
CA ASP A 209 27.58 4.25 -12.98
C ASP A 209 26.58 5.08 -13.82
N VAL A 210 27.02 5.51 -14.99
CA VAL A 210 26.13 6.18 -15.94
C VAL A 210 25.19 5.14 -16.56
N PRO A 211 23.85 5.34 -16.56
CA PRO A 211 22.92 4.45 -17.24
C PRO A 211 23.28 4.25 -18.71
N LYS A 212 23.30 3.01 -19.16
CA LYS A 212 23.60 2.61 -20.54
C LYS A 212 22.40 2.02 -21.25
N MET A 213 21.57 1.27 -20.50
CA MET A 213 20.33 0.69 -20.99
C MET A 213 19.24 0.92 -19.95
N GLU A 214 18.17 1.55 -20.38
CA GLU A 214 16.98 1.85 -19.57
C GLU A 214 15.73 1.38 -20.28
N THR A 215 14.67 1.13 -19.53
CA THR A 215 13.33 0.84 -20.05
C THR A 215 12.27 1.49 -19.19
N ASP A 216 11.19 1.90 -19.83
CA ASP A 216 10.00 2.42 -19.17
C ASP A 216 8.93 1.33 -19.08
N LEU A 217 8.29 1.23 -17.94
CA LEU A 217 7.30 0.19 -17.67
C LEU A 217 5.95 0.81 -17.29
N GLU A 218 4.88 0.18 -17.77
CA GLU A 218 3.51 0.58 -17.49
C GLU A 218 2.73 -0.62 -16.94
N PHE A 219 2.11 -0.43 -15.77
CA PHE A 219 1.29 -1.44 -15.11
C PHE A 219 -0.14 -0.92 -14.98
N PRO A 220 -1.04 -1.29 -15.90
CA PRO A 220 -2.43 -0.87 -15.84
C PRO A 220 -3.24 -1.69 -14.84
N PHE A 221 -4.12 -1.00 -14.09
CA PHE A 221 -5.03 -1.60 -13.12
C PHE A 221 -6.44 -1.06 -13.30
N ALA A 222 -7.42 -1.94 -13.24
CA ALA A 222 -8.83 -1.58 -13.05
C ALA A 222 -9.07 -1.32 -11.55
N VAL A 223 -9.84 -0.28 -11.25
CA VAL A 223 -10.16 0.16 -9.88
C VAL A 223 -11.56 -0.31 -9.50
N ASP A 224 -11.64 -1.12 -8.44
CA ASP A 224 -12.88 -1.48 -7.78
C ASP A 224 -12.97 -0.72 -6.44
N SER A 225 -13.90 0.23 -6.36
CA SER A 225 -14.05 1.17 -5.24
C SER A 225 -15.44 1.04 -4.66
N GLN A 226 -15.54 0.70 -3.36
CA GLN A 226 -16.81 0.49 -2.68
C GLN A 226 -16.75 1.04 -1.25
N ILE A 227 -17.90 1.51 -0.76
CA ILE A 227 -18.10 1.80 0.65
C ILE A 227 -18.75 0.57 1.27
N VAL A 228 -18.03 -0.07 2.19
CA VAL A 228 -18.51 -1.29 2.87
C VAL A 228 -18.76 -0.99 4.35
N GLU A 229 -19.83 -1.56 4.90
CA GLU A 229 -20.12 -1.48 6.33
C GLU A 229 -19.42 -2.61 7.07
N LYS A 230 -18.69 -2.27 8.14
CA LYS A 230 -18.02 -3.24 9.02
C LYS A 230 -18.56 -3.10 10.43
N ILE A 231 -18.99 -4.21 11.03
CA ILE A 231 -19.35 -4.24 12.44
C ILE A 231 -18.07 -4.20 13.26
N VAL A 232 -17.88 -3.12 14.03
CA VAL A 232 -16.70 -2.97 14.91
C VAL A 232 -16.88 -3.91 16.10
N GLY A 233 -16.10 -4.99 16.18
CA GLY A 233 -16.16 -5.97 17.28
C GLY A 233 -16.03 -7.43 16.86
N GLN A 234 -16.11 -7.76 15.60
CA GLN A 234 -15.76 -9.11 15.12
C GLN A 234 -14.26 -9.23 14.84
N THR A 235 -13.49 -9.57 15.86
CA THR A 235 -12.14 -10.14 15.68
C THR A 235 -12.32 -11.46 14.94
N ALA A 236 -11.70 -11.60 13.77
CA ALA A 236 -11.62 -12.88 13.06
C ALA A 236 -10.90 -13.89 13.97
N GLY A 237 -11.62 -14.87 14.49
CA GLY A 237 -11.03 -15.97 15.26
C GLY A 237 -11.83 -16.41 16.47
N GLN A 238 -13.01 -16.99 16.25
CA GLN A 238 -13.51 -18.08 17.11
C GLN A 238 -14.43 -18.98 16.27
N ASN A 239 -13.82 -19.87 15.51
CA ASN A 239 -14.47 -21.14 15.16
C ASN A 239 -14.44 -21.99 16.44
N VAL A 240 -15.44 -21.84 17.28
CA VAL A 240 -15.73 -22.80 18.33
C VAL A 240 -16.41 -23.99 17.65
N GLY A 241 -15.61 -25.01 17.33
CA GLY A 241 -16.09 -26.31 16.94
C GLY A 241 -16.93 -26.92 18.07
N GLY A 242 -18.23 -26.89 17.91
CA GLY A 242 -19.16 -27.70 18.68
C GLY A 242 -19.02 -29.16 18.21
N GLY A 243 -18.31 -29.98 18.97
CA GLY A 243 -18.34 -31.43 18.82
C GLY A 243 -19.70 -31.97 19.27
N PRO A 244 -20.25 -33.00 18.61
CA PRO A 244 -21.48 -33.63 19.02
C PRO A 244 -21.29 -34.41 20.33
N ALA A 245 -22.21 -34.23 21.26
CA ALA A 245 -22.31 -35.10 22.42
C ALA A 245 -22.83 -36.47 21.95
N GLU A 246 -22.01 -37.51 22.16
CA GLU A 246 -22.48 -38.90 22.13
C GLU A 246 -22.98 -39.31 23.50
N ASN A 247 -24.17 -39.91 23.47
CA ASN A 247 -24.73 -40.73 24.56
C ASN A 247 -24.02 -42.06 24.67
#